data_e4c2a1cc22789808e49ba8793a6681cb
#
_entry.id   e4c2a1cc22789808e49ba8793a6681cb
#
_cell.length_a   1.000
_cell.length_b   1.000
_cell.length_c   1.000
_cell.angle_alpha   90.00
_cell.angle_beta   90.00
_cell.angle_gamma   90.00
#
_symmetry.space_group_name_H-M   'P 1'
#
loop_
_entity.id
_entity.type
_entity.pdbx_description
1 polymer ?
#
loop_
_entity_poly.entity_id
_entity_poly.type
_entity_poly.pdbx_seq_one_letter_code
_entity_poly.pdbx_strand_id
1 'polypeptide(L)'
;MHQNADITVIYRHGTSPDVDRNNIYMVDPENRIRELLLHRGSEHGVNYGIGMYILSRELLLQLVEGCMSRNEYDFDKDMVQRVIPELRVMGYEFKGIAYQISSFEAYFNANMGLMDPRVRAELFNPNRPIYTKVRDDMPAKYGLNSYATNCLVADGCVIDGEVENCVLFRGVKIGKGTKVRNCVIMQDTVIGANSRLDYVVADKNVEIEENRTLMGYQTYPVYIAKESKV
;
A
#
# COMPACT_ATOMS: atom_id res chain seq x y z
N MET A 1 -3.96 22.55 13.72
CA MET A 1 -3.11 21.99 14.79
C MET A 1 -3.78 22.32 16.12
N HIS A 2 -4.15 21.30 16.88
CA HIS A 2 -4.58 21.55 18.26
C HIS A 2 -3.37 22.03 19.06
N GLN A 3 -3.43 23.29 19.49
CA GLN A 3 -2.40 23.88 20.33
C GLN A 3 -2.31 23.08 21.64
N ASN A 4 -1.12 22.67 22.03
CA ASN A 4 -0.79 21.94 23.26
C ASN A 4 -1.08 20.43 23.27
N ALA A 5 -0.97 19.70 22.15
CA ALA A 5 -0.90 18.25 22.17
C ALA A 5 0.54 17.78 22.43
N ASP A 6 0.72 16.84 23.37
CA ASP A 6 2.00 16.16 23.56
C ASP A 6 2.21 15.13 22.46
N ILE A 7 1.14 14.36 22.12
CA ILE A 7 1.11 13.40 21.03
C ILE A 7 -0.14 13.64 20.20
N THR A 8 0.02 13.70 18.88
CA THR A 8 -1.11 13.66 17.95
C THR A 8 -1.10 12.31 17.22
N VAL A 9 -2.21 11.59 17.34
CA VAL A 9 -2.44 10.30 16.67
C VAL A 9 -3.30 10.53 15.44
N ILE A 10 -2.90 10.00 14.30
CA ILE A 10 -3.68 10.10 13.07
C ILE A 10 -4.52 8.84 12.91
N TYR A 11 -5.84 9.04 12.77
CA TYR A 11 -6.80 7.96 12.64
C TYR A 11 -7.78 8.20 11.49
N ARG A 12 -8.50 7.17 11.09
CA ARG A 12 -9.66 7.26 10.21
C ARG A 12 -10.89 6.72 10.90
N HIS A 13 -12.04 7.30 10.54
CA HIS A 13 -13.34 6.76 10.93
C HIS A 13 -13.91 5.87 9.81
N GLY A 14 -14.42 4.69 10.17
CA GLY A 14 -15.02 3.78 9.21
C GLY A 14 -14.84 2.30 9.56
N THR A 15 -14.71 1.48 8.54
CA THR A 15 -14.40 0.05 8.71
C THR A 15 -12.90 -0.13 8.82
N SER A 16 -12.45 -0.71 9.93
CA SER A 16 -11.03 -1.05 10.10
C SER A 16 -10.62 -2.19 9.17
N PRO A 17 -9.36 -2.24 8.69
CA PRO A 17 -8.88 -3.36 7.89
C PRO A 17 -8.92 -4.66 8.69
N ASP A 18 -9.08 -5.78 7.98
CA ASP A 18 -8.98 -7.13 8.58
C ASP A 18 -7.51 -7.50 8.74
N VAL A 19 -7.00 -7.28 9.93
CA VAL A 19 -5.61 -7.55 10.31
C VAL A 19 -5.57 -8.20 11.69
N ASP A 20 -4.47 -8.88 12.01
CA ASP A 20 -4.28 -9.54 13.30
C ASP A 20 -4.42 -8.58 14.48
N ARG A 21 -4.15 -7.29 14.23
CA ARG A 21 -4.16 -6.27 15.26
C ARG A 21 -4.49 -4.90 14.69
N ASN A 22 -5.59 -4.33 15.14
CA ASN A 22 -6.00 -2.96 14.86
C ASN A 22 -5.89 -2.10 16.12
N ASN A 23 -5.44 -0.87 15.95
CA ASN A 23 -5.49 0.16 16.98
C ASN A 23 -6.80 0.93 16.83
N ILE A 24 -7.73 0.73 17.77
CA ILE A 24 -9.01 1.44 17.79
C ILE A 24 -8.96 2.49 18.90
N TYR A 25 -9.26 3.74 18.55
CA TYR A 25 -9.19 4.87 19.45
C TYR A 25 -10.58 5.32 19.92
N MET A 26 -10.75 5.40 21.23
CA MET A 26 -11.89 6.08 21.84
C MET A 26 -11.58 7.56 21.94
N VAL A 27 -12.28 8.34 21.11
CA VAL A 27 -12.05 9.80 20.94
C VAL A 27 -13.21 10.56 21.54
N ASP A 28 -12.94 11.53 22.39
CA ASP A 28 -13.97 12.40 22.96
C ASP A 28 -14.35 13.57 22.02
N PRO A 29 -15.40 14.35 22.34
CA PRO A 29 -15.83 15.49 21.51
C PRO A 29 -14.76 16.58 21.31
N GLU A 30 -13.79 16.68 22.22
CA GLU A 30 -12.64 17.60 22.14
C GLU A 30 -11.48 17.01 21.32
N ASN A 31 -11.68 15.87 20.66
CA ASN A 31 -10.66 15.10 19.93
C ASN A 31 -9.52 14.55 20.81
N ARG A 32 -9.71 14.40 22.09
CA ARG A 32 -8.74 13.76 22.97
C ARG A 32 -8.91 12.25 22.92
N ILE A 33 -7.81 11.52 22.78
CA ILE A 33 -7.80 10.06 22.91
C ILE A 33 -7.93 9.71 24.39
N ARG A 34 -8.95 8.95 24.72
CA ARG A 34 -9.23 8.49 26.10
C ARG A 34 -8.77 7.06 26.33
N GLU A 35 -8.80 6.27 25.28
CA GLU A 35 -8.44 4.86 25.36
C GLU A 35 -7.94 4.36 24.01
N LEU A 36 -7.02 3.42 24.03
CA LEU A 36 -6.56 2.63 22.89
C LEU A 36 -6.95 1.18 23.12
N LEU A 37 -7.76 0.63 22.24
CA LEU A 37 -8.15 -0.77 22.23
C LEU A 37 -7.37 -1.50 21.13
N LEU A 38 -6.78 -2.63 21.48
CA LEU A 38 -6.18 -3.54 20.52
C LEU A 38 -7.22 -4.58 20.13
N HIS A 39 -7.62 -4.54 18.89
CA HIS A 39 -8.66 -5.41 18.34
C HIS A 39 -8.11 -6.32 17.24
N ARG A 40 -8.74 -7.47 17.03
CA ARG A 40 -8.43 -8.40 15.94
C ARG A 40 -9.57 -8.40 14.94
N GLY A 41 -9.21 -8.47 13.65
CA GLY A 41 -10.17 -8.52 12.57
C GLY A 41 -10.74 -7.14 12.19
N SER A 42 -11.74 -7.15 11.33
CA SER A 42 -12.41 -5.95 10.83
C SER A 42 -13.56 -5.54 11.73
N GLU A 43 -13.71 -4.25 12.01
CA GLU A 43 -14.80 -3.66 12.77
C GLU A 43 -15.35 -2.41 12.08
N HIS A 44 -16.67 -2.24 12.10
CA HIS A 44 -17.37 -1.13 11.45
C HIS A 44 -17.63 0.04 12.40
N GLY A 45 -17.58 1.26 11.87
CA GLY A 45 -17.97 2.46 12.61
C GLY A 45 -17.00 2.84 13.73
N VAL A 46 -15.74 2.48 13.62
CA VAL A 46 -14.70 2.73 14.60
C VAL A 46 -13.67 3.76 14.13
N ASN A 47 -12.94 4.34 15.08
CA ASN A 47 -11.79 5.19 14.80
C ASN A 47 -10.51 4.33 14.84
N TYR A 48 -10.01 3.94 13.68
CA TYR A 48 -8.83 3.08 13.61
C TYR A 48 -7.57 3.85 13.23
N GLY A 49 -6.47 3.49 13.86
CA GLY A 49 -5.15 4.09 13.62
C GLY A 49 -4.59 3.72 12.26
N ILE A 50 -3.87 4.66 11.65
CA ILE A 50 -3.15 4.42 10.39
C ILE A 50 -1.63 4.35 10.60
N GLY A 51 -1.18 4.20 11.86
CA GLY A 51 0.23 4.04 12.23
C GLY A 51 1.06 5.32 12.10
N MET A 52 0.43 6.49 12.22
CA MET A 52 1.13 7.79 12.12
C MET A 52 0.93 8.60 13.39
N TYR A 53 2.05 9.16 13.90
CA TYR A 53 2.11 9.93 15.14
C TYR A 53 2.93 11.18 14.93
N ILE A 54 2.54 12.26 15.61
CA ILE A 54 3.29 13.52 15.66
C ILE A 54 3.54 13.85 17.12
N LEU A 55 4.81 13.95 17.50
CA LEU A 55 5.26 14.31 18.85
C LEU A 55 6.64 14.98 18.76
N SER A 56 7.07 15.61 19.85
CA SER A 56 8.41 16.19 19.87
C SER A 56 9.49 15.10 19.91
N ARG A 57 10.67 15.42 19.38
CA ARG A 57 11.83 14.51 19.43
C ARG A 57 12.24 14.18 20.87
N GLU A 58 12.19 15.17 21.74
CA GLU A 58 12.54 15.03 23.16
C GLU A 58 11.62 14.02 23.84
N LEU A 59 10.31 14.16 23.64
CA LEU A 59 9.32 13.23 24.19
C LEU A 59 9.50 11.82 23.61
N LEU A 60 9.72 11.70 22.31
CA LEU A 60 9.96 10.39 21.68
C LEU A 60 11.17 9.67 22.30
N LEU A 61 12.28 10.38 22.49
CA LEU A 61 13.48 9.79 23.09
C LEU A 61 13.21 9.32 24.52
N GLN A 62 12.55 10.14 25.34
CA GLN A 62 12.18 9.76 26.71
C GLN A 62 11.28 8.52 26.75
N LEU A 63 10.29 8.44 25.85
CA LEU A 63 9.41 7.26 25.76
C LEU A 63 10.17 6.00 25.34
N VAL A 64 11.05 6.11 24.34
CA VAL A 64 11.86 4.99 23.84
C VAL A 64 12.83 4.50 24.93
N GLU A 65 13.56 5.39 25.59
CA GLU A 65 14.47 5.04 26.68
C GLU A 65 13.73 4.35 27.83
N GLY A 66 12.53 4.87 28.15
CA GLY A 66 11.67 4.25 29.15
C GLY A 66 11.22 2.83 28.76
N CYS A 67 10.90 2.57 27.50
CA CYS A 67 10.54 1.24 27.01
C CYS A 67 11.73 0.29 26.99
N MET A 68 12.90 0.74 26.56
CA MET A 68 14.12 -0.05 26.57
C MET A 68 14.47 -0.56 27.98
N SER A 69 14.32 0.30 29.00
CA SER A 69 14.60 -0.07 30.40
C SER A 69 13.66 -1.17 30.94
N ARG A 70 12.49 -1.33 30.32
CA ARG A 70 11.46 -2.30 30.71
C ARG A 70 11.34 -3.50 29.77
N ASN A 71 12.17 -3.56 28.74
CA ASN A 71 12.12 -4.60 27.70
C ASN A 71 10.77 -4.63 26.94
N GLU A 72 10.24 -3.44 26.64
CA GLU A 72 8.98 -3.20 25.91
C GLU A 72 9.32 -2.79 24.48
N TYR A 73 8.57 -3.29 23.47
CA TYR A 73 8.91 -3.12 22.06
C TYR A 73 7.76 -2.64 21.19
N ASP A 74 6.56 -2.54 21.74
CA ASP A 74 5.36 -2.17 20.98
C ASP A 74 5.03 -0.70 21.21
N PHE A 75 5.09 0.09 20.14
CA PHE A 75 4.87 1.54 20.22
C PHE A 75 3.46 1.88 20.71
N ASP A 76 2.46 1.19 20.21
CA ASP A 76 1.07 1.49 20.55
C ASP A 76 0.69 1.01 21.94
N LYS A 77 0.95 -0.25 22.22
CA LYS A 77 0.61 -0.89 23.48
C LYS A 77 1.48 -0.39 24.63
N ASP A 78 2.79 -0.37 24.42
CA ASP A 78 3.74 -0.18 25.52
C ASP A 78 4.08 1.32 25.72
N MET A 79 3.89 2.15 24.70
CA MET A 79 4.10 3.61 24.79
C MET A 79 2.78 4.35 24.82
N VAL A 80 2.04 4.40 23.69
CA VAL A 80 0.89 5.30 23.53
C VAL A 80 -0.20 4.96 24.54
N GLN A 81 -0.60 3.71 24.66
CA GLN A 81 -1.65 3.28 25.59
C GLN A 81 -1.33 3.66 27.05
N ARG A 82 -0.07 3.54 27.44
CA ARG A 82 0.35 3.84 28.81
C ARG A 82 0.31 5.33 29.14
N VAL A 83 0.70 6.18 28.19
CA VAL A 83 0.81 7.62 28.45
C VAL A 83 -0.50 8.39 28.26
N ILE A 84 -1.55 7.77 27.74
CA ILE A 84 -2.89 8.39 27.59
C ILE A 84 -3.39 9.06 28.88
N PRO A 85 -3.25 8.45 30.10
CA PRO A 85 -3.70 9.09 31.33
C PRO A 85 -2.87 10.32 31.73
N GLU A 86 -1.59 10.34 31.38
CA GLU A 86 -0.62 11.33 31.88
C GLU A 86 -0.42 12.47 30.88
N LEU A 87 -0.42 12.16 29.58
CA LEU A 87 -0.15 13.09 28.49
C LEU A 87 -1.44 13.53 27.78
N ARG A 88 -1.35 14.66 27.10
CA ARG A 88 -2.41 15.13 26.24
C ARG A 88 -2.29 14.49 24.85
N VAL A 89 -2.86 13.30 24.69
CA VAL A 89 -2.92 12.57 23.42
C VAL A 89 -4.16 13.02 22.65
N MET A 90 -3.96 13.64 21.50
CA MET A 90 -5.03 14.16 20.65
C MET A 90 -5.18 13.34 19.38
N GLY A 91 -6.41 13.17 18.92
CA GLY A 91 -6.72 12.53 17.65
C GLY A 91 -6.83 13.54 16.52
N TYR A 92 -6.32 13.16 15.34
CA TYR A 92 -6.54 13.86 14.10
C TYR A 92 -7.19 12.92 13.09
N GLU A 93 -8.47 13.18 12.75
CA GLU A 93 -9.17 12.40 11.75
C GLU A 93 -8.65 12.73 10.35
N PHE A 94 -8.07 11.74 9.68
CA PHE A 94 -7.64 11.87 8.29
C PHE A 94 -8.78 11.45 7.35
N LYS A 95 -9.31 12.41 6.60
CA LYS A 95 -10.44 12.22 5.67
C LYS A 95 -10.04 11.91 4.23
N GLY A 96 -8.75 11.98 3.93
CA GLY A 96 -8.21 11.70 2.61
C GLY A 96 -8.10 10.20 2.29
N ILE A 97 -7.59 9.91 1.09
CA ILE A 97 -7.31 8.54 0.67
C ILE A 97 -6.07 8.01 1.42
N ALA A 98 -6.21 6.88 2.07
CA ALA A 98 -5.10 6.16 2.68
C ALA A 98 -5.28 4.66 2.46
N TYR A 99 -4.23 4.00 2.02
CA TYR A 99 -4.16 2.54 1.89
C TYR A 99 -3.27 1.98 2.99
N GLN A 100 -3.81 1.06 3.77
CA GLN A 100 -3.03 0.30 4.73
C GLN A 100 -2.65 -1.04 4.08
N ILE A 101 -1.36 -1.20 3.78
CA ILE A 101 -0.84 -2.39 3.10
C ILE A 101 -0.38 -3.38 4.18
N SER A 102 -1.32 -4.14 4.71
CA SER A 102 -1.11 -5.11 5.79
C SER A 102 -1.17 -6.57 5.32
N SER A 103 -1.63 -6.80 4.08
CA SER A 103 -1.73 -8.10 3.48
C SER A 103 -1.42 -8.06 1.98
N PHE A 104 -1.24 -9.23 1.38
CA PHE A 104 -1.05 -9.36 -0.06
C PHE A 104 -2.27 -8.86 -0.84
N GLU A 105 -3.47 -9.18 -0.36
CA GLU A 105 -4.71 -8.70 -0.96
C GLU A 105 -4.82 -7.16 -0.86
N ALA A 106 -4.49 -6.57 0.29
CA ALA A 106 -4.47 -5.12 0.47
C ALA A 106 -3.47 -4.45 -0.50
N TYR A 107 -2.30 -5.07 -0.72
CA TYR A 107 -1.33 -4.60 -1.71
C TYR A 107 -1.90 -4.63 -3.13
N PHE A 108 -2.50 -5.74 -3.54
CA PHE A 108 -3.14 -5.87 -4.85
C PHE A 108 -4.23 -4.82 -5.03
N ASN A 109 -5.15 -4.71 -4.08
CA ASN A 109 -6.27 -3.78 -4.13
C ASN A 109 -5.80 -2.31 -4.15
N ALA A 110 -4.74 -1.96 -3.41
CA ALA A 110 -4.16 -0.63 -3.44
C ALA A 110 -3.59 -0.28 -4.83
N ASN A 111 -2.88 -1.20 -5.47
CA ASN A 111 -2.38 -1.00 -6.83
C ASN A 111 -3.53 -0.86 -7.84
N MET A 112 -4.54 -1.72 -7.77
CA MET A 112 -5.71 -1.63 -8.65
C MET A 112 -6.52 -0.35 -8.38
N GLY A 113 -6.59 0.12 -7.14
CA GLY A 113 -7.19 1.41 -6.79
C GLY A 113 -6.54 2.61 -7.48
N LEU A 114 -5.25 2.54 -7.80
CA LEU A 114 -4.55 3.58 -8.56
C LEU A 114 -5.04 3.69 -10.02
N MET A 115 -5.82 2.73 -10.51
CA MET A 115 -6.44 2.83 -11.83
C MET A 115 -7.49 3.95 -11.90
N ASP A 116 -8.10 4.35 -10.77
CA ASP A 116 -8.99 5.51 -10.71
C ASP A 116 -8.18 6.82 -10.78
N PRO A 117 -8.43 7.68 -11.81
CA PRO A 117 -7.73 8.95 -11.93
C PRO A 117 -7.91 9.89 -10.73
N ARG A 118 -9.05 9.82 -10.03
CA ARG A 118 -9.34 10.64 -8.84
C ARG A 118 -8.43 10.23 -7.68
N VAL A 119 -8.23 8.93 -7.48
CA VAL A 119 -7.31 8.39 -6.47
C VAL A 119 -5.89 8.85 -6.75
N ARG A 120 -5.44 8.76 -8.01
CA ARG A 120 -4.11 9.24 -8.39
C ARG A 120 -3.94 10.74 -8.18
N ALA A 121 -4.92 11.54 -8.57
CA ALA A 121 -4.86 13.00 -8.42
C ALA A 121 -4.78 13.43 -6.95
N GLU A 122 -5.43 12.72 -6.05
CA GLU A 122 -5.36 12.99 -4.63
C GLU A 122 -4.03 12.55 -4.01
N LEU A 123 -3.59 11.31 -4.28
CA LEU A 123 -2.36 10.76 -3.72
C LEU A 123 -1.10 11.43 -4.29
N PHE A 124 -1.07 11.70 -5.59
CA PHE A 124 0.06 12.34 -6.28
C PHE A 124 -0.21 13.82 -6.59
N ASN A 125 -0.70 14.54 -5.62
CA ASN A 125 -1.01 15.95 -5.76
C ASN A 125 0.27 16.77 -6.02
N PRO A 126 0.32 17.59 -7.09
CA PRO A 126 1.49 18.41 -7.43
C PRO A 126 1.92 19.38 -6.32
N ASN A 127 0.98 19.85 -5.49
CA ASN A 127 1.26 20.72 -4.35
C ASN A 127 1.84 19.99 -3.13
N ARG A 128 1.83 18.65 -3.15
CA ARG A 128 2.38 17.76 -2.12
C ARG A 128 3.13 16.62 -2.78
N PRO A 129 4.23 16.90 -3.49
CA PRO A 129 4.91 15.89 -4.31
C PRO A 129 5.50 14.78 -3.44
N ILE A 130 5.40 13.55 -3.92
CA ILE A 130 6.09 12.40 -3.36
C ILE A 130 7.41 12.26 -4.12
N TYR A 131 8.52 12.48 -3.43
CA TYR A 131 9.85 12.35 -4.02
C TYR A 131 10.27 10.89 -4.09
N THR A 132 10.55 10.41 -5.28
CA THR A 132 11.03 9.05 -5.53
C THR A 132 12.34 9.08 -6.31
N LYS A 133 13.05 7.94 -6.33
CA LYS A 133 14.27 7.81 -7.14
C LYS A 133 13.91 7.93 -8.63
N VAL A 134 14.47 8.92 -9.29
CA VAL A 134 14.37 9.09 -10.75
C VAL A 134 15.29 8.08 -11.44
N ARG A 135 14.79 7.43 -12.50
CA ARG A 135 15.56 6.65 -13.47
C ARG A 135 15.27 7.19 -14.85
N ASP A 136 16.33 7.37 -15.63
CA ASP A 136 16.23 7.74 -17.04
C ASP A 136 16.12 6.47 -17.87
N ASP A 137 14.91 5.91 -17.93
CA ASP A 137 14.59 4.75 -18.77
C ASP A 137 14.01 5.24 -20.11
N MET A 138 14.11 4.41 -21.15
CA MET A 138 13.50 4.71 -22.45
C MET A 138 11.96 4.71 -22.32
N PRO A 139 11.25 5.51 -23.14
CA PRO A 139 9.79 5.45 -23.20
C PRO A 139 9.27 4.04 -23.47
N ALA A 140 8.06 3.74 -23.01
CA ALA A 140 7.41 2.46 -23.29
C ALA A 140 7.22 2.25 -24.81
N LYS A 141 7.53 1.05 -25.28
CA LYS A 141 7.39 0.64 -26.70
C LYS A 141 6.20 -0.30 -26.87
N TYR A 142 5.39 -0.02 -27.87
CA TYR A 142 4.25 -0.85 -28.26
C TYR A 142 4.48 -1.50 -29.62
N GLY A 143 4.26 -2.81 -29.72
CA GLY A 143 4.33 -3.54 -30.98
C GLY A 143 3.14 -3.26 -31.90
N LEU A 144 3.25 -3.62 -33.18
CA LEU A 144 2.23 -3.32 -34.20
C LEU A 144 0.84 -3.91 -33.89
N ASN A 145 0.78 -5.03 -33.21
CA ASN A 145 -0.47 -5.72 -32.85
C ASN A 145 -0.72 -5.72 -31.34
N SER A 146 -0.05 -4.84 -30.61
CA SER A 146 -0.25 -4.71 -29.18
C SER A 146 -1.50 -3.89 -28.86
N TYR A 147 -2.11 -4.20 -27.74
CA TYR A 147 -3.26 -3.49 -27.23
C TYR A 147 -3.12 -3.23 -25.75
N ALA A 148 -3.29 -1.99 -25.30
CA ALA A 148 -3.25 -1.64 -23.90
C ALA A 148 -4.48 -0.78 -23.53
N THR A 149 -5.29 -1.25 -22.59
CA THR A 149 -6.49 -0.56 -22.14
C THR A 149 -6.51 -0.47 -20.63
N ASN A 150 -6.82 0.71 -20.11
CA ASN A 150 -6.89 0.97 -18.68
C ASN A 150 -5.67 0.44 -17.93
N CYS A 151 -4.46 0.89 -18.33
CA CYS A 151 -3.20 0.45 -17.75
C CYS A 151 -2.38 1.62 -17.22
N LEU A 152 -1.65 1.38 -16.14
CA LEU A 152 -0.53 2.22 -15.71
C LEU A 152 0.76 1.56 -16.20
N VAL A 153 1.44 2.18 -17.14
CA VAL A 153 2.64 1.65 -17.76
C VAL A 153 3.82 2.57 -17.45
N ALA A 154 4.83 2.04 -16.79
CA ALA A 154 6.05 2.78 -16.49
C ALA A 154 7.04 2.74 -17.68
N ASP A 155 8.07 3.56 -17.60
CA ASP A 155 9.12 3.66 -18.60
C ASP A 155 9.87 2.34 -18.82
N GLY A 156 10.47 2.15 -19.98
CA GLY A 156 11.24 0.97 -20.34
C GLY A 156 10.41 -0.27 -20.68
N CYS A 157 9.08 -0.21 -20.61
CA CYS A 157 8.23 -1.34 -20.94
C CYS A 157 8.23 -1.64 -22.45
N VAL A 158 8.19 -2.93 -22.81
CA VAL A 158 7.98 -3.40 -24.18
C VAL A 158 6.74 -4.30 -24.22
N ILE A 159 5.73 -3.89 -24.97
CA ILE A 159 4.43 -4.57 -25.01
C ILE A 159 4.17 -5.02 -26.44
N ASP A 160 4.27 -6.32 -26.69
CA ASP A 160 3.92 -6.96 -27.97
C ASP A 160 2.63 -7.80 -27.90
N GLY A 161 1.97 -7.83 -26.73
CA GLY A 161 0.74 -8.54 -26.45
C GLY A 161 -0.44 -7.61 -26.12
N GLU A 162 -1.48 -8.18 -25.54
CA GLU A 162 -2.69 -7.50 -25.06
C GLU A 162 -2.65 -7.31 -23.54
N VAL A 163 -2.86 -6.10 -23.05
CA VAL A 163 -2.82 -5.74 -21.64
C VAL A 163 -4.08 -4.97 -21.26
N GLU A 164 -4.78 -5.40 -20.22
CA GLU A 164 -6.02 -4.81 -19.76
C GLU A 164 -6.08 -4.73 -18.22
N ASN A 165 -6.43 -3.56 -17.67
CA ASN A 165 -6.53 -3.34 -16.22
C ASN A 165 -5.26 -3.74 -15.47
N CYS A 166 -4.10 -3.28 -15.88
CA CYS A 166 -2.82 -3.70 -15.31
C CYS A 166 -1.96 -2.53 -14.84
N VAL A 167 -1.17 -2.79 -13.83
CA VAL A 167 -0.08 -1.93 -13.38
C VAL A 167 1.24 -2.58 -13.79
N LEU A 168 1.95 -1.97 -14.74
CA LEU A 168 3.24 -2.44 -15.23
C LEU A 168 4.35 -1.53 -14.73
N PHE A 169 5.25 -2.08 -13.96
CA PHE A 169 6.43 -1.36 -13.46
C PHE A 169 7.51 -1.28 -14.57
N ARG A 170 8.59 -0.55 -14.27
CA ARG A 170 9.65 -0.27 -15.24
C ARG A 170 10.27 -1.54 -15.83
N GLY A 171 10.56 -1.48 -17.11
CA GLY A 171 11.29 -2.53 -17.82
C GLY A 171 10.53 -3.83 -18.06
N VAL A 172 9.21 -3.87 -17.81
CA VAL A 172 8.39 -5.07 -18.06
C VAL A 172 8.33 -5.36 -19.55
N LYS A 173 8.51 -6.64 -19.90
CA LYS A 173 8.42 -7.11 -21.28
C LYS A 173 7.30 -8.14 -21.43
N ILE A 174 6.40 -7.90 -22.38
CA ILE A 174 5.25 -8.76 -22.66
C ILE A 174 5.36 -9.27 -24.09
N GLY A 175 5.48 -10.58 -24.22
CA GLY A 175 5.70 -11.28 -25.49
C GLY A 175 4.48 -11.27 -26.41
N LYS A 176 4.72 -11.57 -27.67
CA LYS A 176 3.72 -11.59 -28.73
C LYS A 176 2.60 -12.60 -28.44
N GLY A 177 1.35 -12.20 -28.68
CA GLY A 177 0.19 -13.07 -28.48
C GLY A 177 -0.18 -13.32 -27.01
N THR A 178 0.56 -12.75 -26.06
CA THR A 178 0.30 -12.84 -24.63
C THR A 178 -0.85 -11.93 -24.22
N LYS A 179 -1.70 -12.42 -23.30
CA LYS A 179 -2.83 -11.66 -22.73
C LYS A 179 -2.66 -11.54 -21.23
N VAL A 180 -2.57 -10.29 -20.74
CA VAL A 180 -2.38 -9.98 -19.33
C VAL A 180 -3.55 -9.13 -18.86
N ARG A 181 -4.31 -9.60 -17.85
CA ARG A 181 -5.47 -8.89 -17.34
C ARG A 181 -5.44 -8.82 -15.81
N ASN A 182 -5.93 -7.72 -15.26
CA ASN A 182 -6.09 -7.53 -13.82
C ASN A 182 -4.82 -7.88 -13.03
N CYS A 183 -3.64 -7.49 -13.53
CA CYS A 183 -2.35 -7.91 -13.00
C CYS A 183 -1.53 -6.72 -12.49
N VAL A 184 -0.67 -7.02 -11.53
CA VAL A 184 0.40 -6.13 -11.08
C VAL A 184 1.74 -6.80 -11.42
N ILE A 185 2.46 -6.27 -12.38
CA ILE A 185 3.72 -6.85 -12.86
C ILE A 185 4.86 -5.91 -12.47
N MET A 186 5.72 -6.38 -11.59
CA MET A 186 6.79 -5.56 -11.05
C MET A 186 8.00 -5.51 -11.99
N GLN A 187 8.94 -4.70 -11.61
CA GLN A 187 10.11 -4.25 -12.35
C GLN A 187 10.89 -5.40 -12.98
N ASP A 188 11.30 -5.17 -14.25
CA ASP A 188 12.17 -6.02 -15.04
C ASP A 188 11.67 -7.48 -15.21
N THR A 189 10.35 -7.68 -15.07
CA THR A 189 9.70 -8.98 -15.30
C THR A 189 9.50 -9.20 -16.79
N VAL A 190 9.78 -10.42 -17.25
CA VAL A 190 9.62 -10.85 -18.64
C VAL A 190 8.54 -11.92 -18.74
N ILE A 191 7.54 -11.70 -19.59
CA ILE A 191 6.47 -12.64 -19.88
C ILE A 191 6.62 -13.12 -21.33
N GLY A 192 6.82 -14.42 -21.50
CA GLY A 192 7.02 -15.06 -22.80
C GLY A 192 5.79 -14.97 -23.70
N ALA A 193 5.96 -15.38 -24.95
CA ALA A 193 4.92 -15.32 -25.98
C ALA A 193 3.76 -16.27 -25.68
N ASN A 194 2.56 -15.99 -26.23
CA ASN A 194 1.37 -16.82 -26.19
C ASN A 194 0.94 -17.24 -24.76
N SER A 195 1.28 -16.45 -23.75
CA SER A 195 0.92 -16.72 -22.37
C SER A 195 -0.37 -16.01 -21.99
N ARG A 196 -1.04 -16.47 -20.93
CA ARG A 196 -2.25 -15.87 -20.39
C ARG A 196 -2.15 -15.71 -18.88
N LEU A 197 -2.27 -14.46 -18.42
CA LEU A 197 -2.24 -14.11 -17.01
C LEU A 197 -3.52 -13.36 -16.63
N ASP A 198 -4.15 -13.75 -15.53
CA ASP A 198 -5.28 -13.05 -14.97
C ASP A 198 -5.22 -13.08 -13.43
N TYR A 199 -5.37 -11.93 -12.78
CA TYR A 199 -5.20 -11.76 -11.34
C TYR A 199 -3.86 -12.31 -10.81
N VAL A 200 -2.76 -11.88 -11.44
CA VAL A 200 -1.40 -12.28 -11.06
C VAL A 200 -0.63 -11.06 -10.57
N VAL A 201 0.10 -11.24 -9.47
CA VAL A 201 1.13 -10.32 -9.02
C VAL A 201 2.48 -10.99 -9.19
N ALA A 202 3.24 -10.56 -10.16
CA ALA A 202 4.63 -10.99 -10.36
C ALA A 202 5.58 -9.98 -9.71
N ASP A 203 6.43 -10.45 -8.82
CA ASP A 203 7.46 -9.64 -8.18
C ASP A 203 8.61 -9.33 -9.19
N LYS A 204 9.66 -8.66 -8.73
CA LYS A 204 10.75 -8.16 -9.59
C LYS A 204 11.57 -9.30 -10.20
N ASN A 205 12.04 -9.06 -11.44
CA ASN A 205 12.93 -9.99 -12.15
C ASN A 205 12.34 -11.41 -12.33
N VAL A 206 11.03 -11.52 -12.47
CA VAL A 206 10.37 -12.79 -12.75
C VAL A 206 10.48 -13.10 -14.24
N GLU A 207 10.74 -14.35 -14.56
CA GLU A 207 10.70 -14.87 -15.93
C GLU A 207 9.54 -15.86 -16.08
N ILE A 208 8.50 -15.49 -16.83
CA ILE A 208 7.40 -16.37 -17.19
C ILE A 208 7.67 -16.88 -18.61
N GLU A 209 7.84 -18.18 -18.76
CA GLU A 209 8.14 -18.78 -20.06
C GLU A 209 6.96 -18.62 -21.02
N GLU A 210 7.18 -18.97 -22.28
CA GLU A 210 6.13 -18.96 -23.30
C GLU A 210 5.05 -20.03 -23.05
N ASN A 211 3.86 -19.79 -23.59
CA ASN A 211 2.71 -20.73 -23.52
C ASN A 211 2.22 -21.05 -22.10
N ARG A 212 2.47 -20.18 -21.14
CA ARG A 212 1.99 -20.35 -19.75
C ARG A 212 0.59 -19.77 -19.54
N THR A 213 -0.19 -20.43 -18.69
CA THR A 213 -1.49 -19.95 -18.25
C THR A 213 -1.52 -19.88 -16.73
N LEU A 214 -1.62 -18.67 -16.18
CA LEU A 214 -1.64 -18.38 -14.75
C LEU A 214 -2.91 -17.63 -14.43
N MET A 215 -3.79 -18.24 -13.65
CA MET A 215 -5.13 -17.73 -13.37
C MET A 215 -5.35 -17.64 -11.86
N GLY A 216 -5.42 -16.44 -11.35
CA GLY A 216 -5.91 -16.15 -10.01
C GLY A 216 -7.38 -15.73 -10.01
N TYR A 217 -7.81 -15.12 -8.93
CA TYR A 217 -9.13 -14.54 -8.78
C TYR A 217 -9.05 -13.21 -8.02
N GLN A 218 -10.04 -12.35 -8.14
CA GLN A 218 -10.04 -11.04 -7.51
C GLN A 218 -9.81 -11.10 -5.99
N THR A 219 -10.41 -12.08 -5.32
CA THR A 219 -10.25 -12.29 -3.87
C THR A 219 -9.05 -13.19 -3.51
N TYR A 220 -8.37 -13.73 -4.51
CA TYR A 220 -7.20 -14.61 -4.33
C TYR A 220 -6.24 -14.48 -5.52
N PRO A 221 -5.53 -13.36 -5.66
CA PRO A 221 -4.54 -13.20 -6.72
C PRO A 221 -3.38 -14.21 -6.54
N VAL A 222 -2.82 -14.65 -7.64
CA VAL A 222 -1.62 -15.51 -7.63
C VAL A 222 -0.39 -14.66 -7.43
N TYR A 223 0.45 -15.00 -6.46
CA TYR A 223 1.74 -14.35 -6.24
C TYR A 223 2.89 -15.18 -6.81
N ILE A 224 3.77 -14.53 -7.54
CA ILE A 224 5.02 -15.12 -8.05
C ILE A 224 6.18 -14.38 -7.39
N ALA A 225 7.01 -15.12 -6.68
CA ALA A 225 8.10 -14.55 -5.90
C ALA A 225 9.21 -13.96 -6.81
N LYS A 226 9.93 -13.00 -6.26
CA LYS A 226 11.06 -12.33 -6.90
C LYS A 226 12.08 -13.34 -7.48
N GLU A 227 12.58 -13.04 -8.68
CA GLU A 227 13.60 -13.84 -9.36
C GLU A 227 13.18 -15.29 -9.68
N SER A 228 11.87 -15.58 -9.64
CA SER A 228 11.34 -16.89 -10.02
C SER A 228 11.30 -17.06 -11.52
N LYS A 229 11.46 -18.31 -11.95
CA LYS A 229 11.20 -18.77 -13.32
C LYS A 229 10.02 -19.73 -13.32
N VAL A 230 9.00 -19.46 -14.15
CA VAL A 230 7.72 -20.21 -14.21
C VAL A 230 7.44 -20.69 -15.62
#